data_b7a89f4db6c2e79da057b61904e96bf1
#
_entry.id   b7a89f4db6c2e79da057b61904e96bf1
#
_cell.length_a   1.000
_cell.length_b   1.000
_cell.length_c   1.000
_cell.angle_alpha   90.00
_cell.angle_beta   90.00
_cell.angle_gamma   90.00
#
_symmetry.space_group_name_H-M   'P 1'
#
loop_
_entity.id
_entity.type
_entity.pdbx_description
1 polymer ?
#
loop_
_entity_poly.entity_id
_entity_poly.type
_entity_poly.pdbx_seq_one_letter_code
_entity_poly.pdbx_strand_id
1 'polypeptide(L)'
;MKKQNEKMPERLAPLAPYLGGKFRLSKRIVAKIEQIPHKIYAEPFVGMGGILLRRTKIPKAEVINDINGDLVNLYRIVQRYPEELCRSIKFRLTARQEFERLRKIPPETLTDIERATRFLYLQSVAFGGKVNGQVFGVSIDRPARFNFVKMQERIRTVAERLASVTIERMDFEKFITRYDTKDTLFYLDPPYWGNETDYGKGIFCRSDFERLRDCLTGIKGKFILSLNDTPQVRNLFKDFIIEQVDVTYSISKTGCCQRTEVIITN
;
A
#
# COMPACT_ATOMS: atom_id res chain seq x y z
N MET A 1 -31.79 -12.85 -20.31
CA MET A 1 -30.55 -12.64 -19.54
C MET A 1 -30.74 -11.45 -18.62
N LYS A 2 -30.92 -11.67 -17.32
CA LYS A 2 -31.05 -10.60 -16.32
C LYS A 2 -29.66 -9.97 -16.16
N LYS A 3 -29.53 -8.67 -16.43
CA LYS A 3 -28.35 -7.87 -16.02
C LYS A 3 -28.25 -8.00 -14.50
N GLN A 4 -27.26 -8.75 -14.02
CA GLN A 4 -26.85 -8.65 -12.62
C GLN A 4 -26.52 -7.18 -12.39
N ASN A 5 -27.24 -6.53 -11.49
CA ASN A 5 -26.84 -5.23 -10.96
C ASN A 5 -25.48 -5.43 -10.29
N GLU A 6 -24.40 -5.13 -11.00
CA GLU A 6 -23.06 -5.05 -10.42
C GLU A 6 -23.11 -3.93 -9.37
N LYS A 7 -23.20 -4.35 -8.11
CA LYS A 7 -23.13 -3.44 -6.98
C LYS A 7 -21.78 -2.74 -7.07
N MET A 8 -21.80 -1.42 -7.17
CA MET A 8 -20.56 -0.62 -7.19
C MET A 8 -19.70 -1.03 -5.98
N PRO A 9 -18.41 -1.31 -6.17
CA PRO A 9 -17.55 -1.70 -5.06
C PRO A 9 -17.52 -0.61 -4.00
N GLU A 10 -17.70 -0.99 -2.74
CA GLU A 10 -17.58 -0.09 -1.60
C GLU A 10 -16.11 0.35 -1.44
N ARG A 11 -15.90 1.55 -0.90
CA ARG A 11 -14.57 2.02 -0.50
C ARG A 11 -14.08 1.20 0.69
N LEU A 12 -13.08 0.38 0.48
CA LEU A 12 -12.55 -0.50 1.51
C LEU A 12 -11.38 0.13 2.25
N ALA A 13 -11.20 -0.28 3.50
CA ALA A 13 -10.02 0.05 4.28
C ALA A 13 -8.93 -1.02 4.11
N PRO A 14 -7.63 -0.65 4.14
CA PRO A 14 -6.54 -1.59 4.21
C PRO A 14 -6.67 -2.58 5.38
N LEU A 15 -6.09 -3.78 5.24
CA LEU A 15 -6.14 -4.82 6.28
C LEU A 15 -5.43 -4.38 7.56
N ALA A 16 -4.35 -3.63 7.45
CA ALA A 16 -3.60 -3.11 8.59
C ALA A 16 -3.07 -1.69 8.30
N PRO A 17 -2.70 -0.93 9.35
CA PRO A 17 -1.94 0.30 9.15
C PRO A 17 -0.62 0.01 8.43
N TYR A 18 -0.19 0.92 7.58
CA TYR A 18 1.08 0.83 6.86
C TYR A 18 1.73 2.21 6.82
N LEU A 19 3.04 2.24 7.04
CA LEU A 19 3.79 3.49 6.97
C LEU A 19 3.61 4.12 5.58
N GLY A 20 3.49 5.43 5.51
CA GLY A 20 3.23 6.12 4.22
C GLY A 20 1.80 6.01 3.70
N GLY A 21 0.90 5.29 4.40
CA GLY A 21 -0.49 5.11 3.94
C GLY A 21 -1.21 6.43 3.64
N LYS A 22 -1.76 6.57 2.45
CA LYS A 22 -2.34 7.81 1.89
C LYS A 22 -3.76 8.13 2.36
N PHE A 23 -4.11 7.82 3.61
CA PHE A 23 -5.48 8.01 4.10
C PHE A 23 -6.03 9.42 3.81
N ARG A 24 -5.24 10.45 4.06
CA ARG A 24 -5.66 11.85 3.91
C ARG A 24 -5.71 12.32 2.46
N LEU A 25 -4.73 11.89 1.65
CA LEU A 25 -4.67 12.20 0.23
C LEU A 25 -5.51 11.28 -0.65
N SER A 26 -5.97 10.15 -0.11
CA SER A 26 -6.65 9.12 -0.89
C SER A 26 -7.85 9.64 -1.69
N LYS A 27 -8.67 10.51 -1.10
CA LYS A 27 -9.81 11.10 -1.81
C LYS A 27 -9.37 11.90 -3.03
N ARG A 28 -8.33 12.72 -2.89
CA ARG A 28 -7.80 13.56 -3.98
C ARG A 28 -7.12 12.72 -5.06
N ILE A 29 -6.31 11.75 -4.65
CA ILE A 29 -5.62 10.83 -5.56
C ILE A 29 -6.63 9.98 -6.33
N VAL A 30 -7.62 9.38 -5.65
CA VAL A 30 -8.68 8.59 -6.31
C VAL A 30 -9.48 9.45 -7.29
N ALA A 31 -9.87 10.68 -6.91
CA ALA A 31 -10.57 11.59 -7.81
C ALA A 31 -9.73 11.91 -9.06
N LYS A 32 -8.42 12.12 -8.90
CA LYS A 32 -7.49 12.37 -10.01
C LYS A 32 -7.34 11.14 -10.93
N ILE A 33 -7.22 9.95 -10.35
CA ILE A 33 -7.20 8.68 -11.08
C ILE A 33 -8.48 8.50 -11.93
N GLU A 34 -9.64 8.79 -11.33
CA GLU A 34 -10.94 8.62 -11.99
C GLU A 34 -11.22 9.61 -13.12
N GLN A 35 -10.47 10.72 -13.20
CA GLN A 35 -10.52 11.71 -14.28
C GLN A 35 -9.66 11.33 -15.49
N ILE A 36 -8.66 10.47 -15.32
CA ILE A 36 -7.75 10.04 -16.38
C ILE A 36 -8.32 8.78 -17.04
N PRO A 37 -8.70 8.82 -18.34
CA PRO A 37 -9.14 7.61 -19.04
C PRO A 37 -8.03 6.56 -19.12
N HIS A 38 -8.32 5.33 -18.67
CA HIS A 38 -7.38 4.22 -18.72
C HIS A 38 -8.13 2.88 -18.77
N LYS A 39 -7.50 1.87 -19.36
CA LYS A 39 -8.00 0.48 -19.39
C LYS A 39 -7.25 -0.42 -18.42
N ILE A 40 -6.02 -0.04 -18.07
CA ILE A 40 -5.16 -0.77 -17.15
C ILE A 40 -4.77 0.19 -16.01
N TYR A 41 -4.97 -0.26 -14.78
CA TYR A 41 -4.48 0.43 -13.60
C TYR A 41 -3.34 -0.36 -12.96
N ALA A 42 -2.22 0.28 -12.66
CA ALA A 42 -1.03 -0.38 -12.15
C ALA A 42 -0.42 0.37 -10.94
N GLU A 43 -0.15 -0.35 -9.84
CA GLU A 43 0.54 0.17 -8.65
C GLU A 43 1.88 -0.55 -8.44
N PRO A 44 3.04 0.04 -8.81
CA PRO A 44 4.37 -0.54 -8.57
C PRO A 44 4.75 -0.67 -7.09
N PHE A 45 4.19 0.19 -6.23
CA PHE A 45 4.43 0.29 -4.79
C PHE A 45 3.11 0.25 -4.04
N VAL A 46 2.45 -0.90 -4.02
CA VAL A 46 1.06 -0.97 -3.52
C VAL A 46 0.95 -0.83 -2.01
N GLY A 47 2.00 -1.18 -1.25
CA GLY A 47 1.92 -1.21 0.19
C GLY A 47 0.69 -1.98 0.68
N MET A 48 -0.03 -1.46 1.64
CA MET A 48 -1.27 -2.10 2.14
C MET A 48 -2.53 -1.75 1.31
N GLY A 49 -2.36 -1.33 0.04
CA GLY A 49 -3.46 -1.07 -0.89
C GLY A 49 -4.27 0.18 -0.58
N GLY A 50 -3.62 1.20 -0.04
CA GLY A 50 -4.29 2.42 0.43
C GLY A 50 -5.08 3.17 -0.65
N ILE A 51 -4.70 3.08 -1.90
CA ILE A 51 -5.41 3.68 -3.05
C ILE A 51 -6.26 2.63 -3.76
N LEU A 52 -5.70 1.49 -4.12
CA LEU A 52 -6.42 0.39 -4.79
C LEU A 52 -7.77 0.09 -4.12
N LEU A 53 -7.77 -0.11 -2.80
CA LEU A 53 -8.95 -0.52 -2.04
C LEU A 53 -10.01 0.58 -1.88
N ARG A 54 -9.65 1.84 -2.12
CA ARG A 54 -10.59 2.99 -2.06
C ARG A 54 -11.19 3.37 -3.40
N ARG A 55 -10.70 2.79 -4.48
CA ARG A 55 -11.24 3.04 -5.83
C ARG A 55 -12.56 2.27 -6.00
N THR A 56 -13.53 2.95 -6.60
CA THR A 56 -14.85 2.39 -6.91
C THR A 56 -15.04 2.10 -8.39
N LYS A 57 -14.27 2.78 -9.27
CA LYS A 57 -14.26 2.51 -10.71
C LYS A 57 -13.15 1.51 -11.02
N ILE A 58 -13.53 0.31 -11.42
CA ILE A 58 -12.61 -0.76 -11.79
C ILE A 58 -12.41 -0.73 -13.31
N PRO A 59 -11.17 -0.57 -13.81
CA PRO A 59 -10.86 -0.63 -15.24
C PRO A 59 -10.87 -2.09 -15.73
N LYS A 60 -10.56 -2.30 -17.00
CA LYS A 60 -10.51 -3.63 -17.62
C LYS A 60 -9.51 -4.58 -16.93
N ALA A 61 -8.39 -4.05 -16.45
CA ALA A 61 -7.37 -4.80 -15.74
C ALA A 61 -6.77 -3.97 -14.61
N GLU A 62 -6.43 -4.63 -13.50
CA GLU A 62 -5.70 -4.06 -12.37
C GLU A 62 -4.51 -4.92 -12.03
N VAL A 63 -3.36 -4.31 -11.84
CA VAL A 63 -2.12 -4.99 -11.49
C VAL A 63 -1.44 -4.27 -10.34
N ILE A 64 -1.06 -5.02 -9.32
CA ILE A 64 -0.34 -4.50 -8.15
C ILE A 64 1.00 -5.19 -8.00
N ASN A 65 1.96 -4.45 -7.47
CA ASN A 65 3.29 -4.95 -7.21
C ASN A 65 3.82 -4.40 -5.89
N ASP A 66 4.63 -5.17 -5.24
CA ASP A 66 5.52 -4.70 -4.17
C ASP A 66 6.77 -5.57 -4.14
N ILE A 67 7.89 -4.99 -3.75
CA ILE A 67 9.13 -5.72 -3.57
C ILE A 67 9.13 -6.54 -2.28
N ASN A 68 8.32 -6.14 -1.28
CA ASN A 68 8.20 -6.82 0.01
C ASN A 68 7.49 -8.16 -0.14
N GLY A 69 8.26 -9.25 -0.04
CA GLY A 69 7.75 -10.61 -0.19
C GLY A 69 6.72 -11.04 0.85
N ASP A 70 6.75 -10.50 2.07
CA ASP A 70 5.76 -10.81 3.11
C ASP A 70 4.41 -10.16 2.79
N LEU A 71 4.45 -8.94 2.27
CA LEU A 71 3.26 -8.22 1.83
C LEU A 71 2.61 -8.90 0.62
N VAL A 72 3.40 -9.25 -0.39
CA VAL A 72 2.90 -9.96 -1.58
C VAL A 72 2.34 -11.32 -1.19
N ASN A 73 3.01 -12.05 -0.28
CA ASN A 73 2.48 -13.30 0.26
C ASN A 73 1.13 -13.08 0.97
N LEU A 74 0.99 -12.03 1.78
CA LEU A 74 -0.30 -11.70 2.40
C LEU A 74 -1.40 -11.50 1.34
N TYR A 75 -1.15 -10.72 0.29
CA TYR A 75 -2.13 -10.50 -0.78
C TYR A 75 -2.52 -11.80 -1.50
N ARG A 76 -1.54 -12.66 -1.81
CA ARG A 76 -1.79 -13.97 -2.44
C ARG A 76 -2.64 -14.87 -1.54
N ILE A 77 -2.37 -14.90 -0.23
CA ILE A 77 -3.14 -15.69 0.73
C ILE A 77 -4.54 -15.13 0.91
N VAL A 78 -4.71 -13.81 0.99
CA VAL A 78 -6.02 -13.16 1.04
C VAL A 78 -6.85 -13.48 -0.21
N GLN A 79 -6.25 -13.42 -1.39
CA GLN A 79 -6.94 -13.72 -2.65
C GLN A 79 -7.32 -15.20 -2.79
N ARG A 80 -6.45 -16.11 -2.37
CA ARG A 80 -6.58 -17.54 -2.65
C ARG A 80 -7.13 -18.36 -1.48
N TYR A 81 -6.80 -18.00 -0.25
CA TYR A 81 -7.09 -18.77 0.96
C TYR A 81 -7.62 -17.89 2.09
N PRO A 82 -8.65 -17.04 1.85
CA PRO A 82 -9.15 -16.10 2.86
C PRO A 82 -9.66 -16.80 4.12
N GLU A 83 -10.33 -17.94 3.98
CA GLU A 83 -10.91 -18.66 5.13
C GLU A 83 -9.83 -19.32 6.00
N GLU A 84 -8.77 -19.85 5.41
CA GLU A 84 -7.60 -20.40 6.13
C GLU A 84 -6.87 -19.30 6.90
N LEU A 85 -6.72 -18.13 6.29
CA LEU A 85 -6.18 -16.96 6.99
C LEU A 85 -7.08 -16.55 8.15
N CYS A 86 -8.41 -16.51 7.94
CA CYS A 86 -9.38 -16.24 8.99
C CYS A 86 -9.29 -17.24 10.15
N ARG A 87 -9.13 -18.53 9.87
CA ARG A 87 -8.93 -19.56 10.91
C ARG A 87 -7.64 -19.34 11.67
N SER A 88 -6.55 -19.02 10.96
CA SER A 88 -5.22 -18.84 11.56
C SER A 88 -5.15 -17.63 12.50
N ILE A 89 -5.90 -16.56 12.23
CA ILE A 89 -5.94 -15.36 13.09
C ILE A 89 -6.94 -15.45 14.24
N LYS A 90 -7.89 -16.40 14.20
CA LYS A 90 -9.05 -16.46 15.10
C LYS A 90 -8.68 -16.41 16.60
N PHE A 91 -7.60 -17.06 16.99
CA PHE A 91 -7.19 -17.17 18.39
C PHE A 91 -5.95 -16.33 18.74
N ARG A 92 -5.60 -15.36 17.89
CA ARG A 92 -4.48 -14.46 18.19
C ARG A 92 -4.88 -13.40 19.21
N LEU A 93 -4.10 -13.32 20.27
CA LEU A 93 -4.31 -12.36 21.35
C LEU A 93 -3.55 -11.06 21.06
N THR A 94 -4.15 -9.93 21.38
CA THR A 94 -3.42 -8.64 21.41
C THR A 94 -2.55 -8.59 22.66
N ALA A 95 -1.38 -9.19 22.58
CA ALA A 95 -0.44 -9.30 23.70
C ALA A 95 0.98 -8.94 23.28
N ARG A 96 1.69 -8.19 24.14
CA ARG A 96 3.09 -7.84 23.92
C ARG A 96 3.97 -9.09 23.81
N GLN A 97 3.76 -10.08 24.66
CA GLN A 97 4.52 -11.33 24.64
C GLN A 97 4.36 -12.07 23.30
N GLU A 98 3.15 -12.13 22.76
CA GLU A 98 2.89 -12.74 21.45
C GLU A 98 3.55 -11.94 20.31
N PHE A 99 3.48 -10.61 20.37
CA PHE A 99 4.16 -9.74 19.41
C PHE A 99 5.67 -9.98 19.41
N GLU A 100 6.31 -9.98 20.59
CA GLU A 100 7.77 -10.19 20.72
C GLU A 100 8.17 -11.61 20.29
N ARG A 101 7.35 -12.61 20.57
CA ARG A 101 7.56 -13.98 20.12
C ARG A 101 7.52 -14.07 18.59
N LEU A 102 6.46 -13.55 17.98
CA LEU A 102 6.27 -13.61 16.51
C LEU A 102 7.32 -12.77 15.77
N ARG A 103 7.74 -11.64 16.33
CA ARG A 103 8.78 -10.80 15.72
C ARG A 103 10.13 -11.54 15.57
N LYS A 104 10.45 -12.45 16.51
CA LYS A 104 11.69 -13.22 16.50
C LYS A 104 11.69 -14.42 15.53
N ILE A 105 10.52 -14.86 15.07
CA ILE A 105 10.42 -16.01 14.17
C ILE A 105 10.84 -15.58 12.76
N PRO A 106 11.83 -16.23 12.14
CA PRO A 106 12.21 -15.96 10.75
C PRO A 106 11.07 -16.31 9.80
N PRO A 107 10.65 -15.40 8.90
CA PRO A 107 9.51 -15.64 8.00
C PRO A 107 9.68 -16.86 7.09
N GLU A 108 10.92 -17.19 6.71
CA GLU A 108 11.28 -18.30 5.82
C GLU A 108 11.07 -19.68 6.45
N THR A 109 10.91 -19.75 7.76
CA THR A 109 10.64 -21.02 8.48
C THR A 109 9.14 -21.34 8.57
N LEU A 110 8.29 -20.43 8.09
CA LEU A 110 6.84 -20.53 8.18
C LEU A 110 6.22 -20.95 6.84
N THR A 111 5.10 -21.65 6.91
CA THR A 111 4.24 -21.85 5.74
C THR A 111 3.68 -20.51 5.25
N ASP A 112 3.24 -20.42 3.99
CA ASP A 112 2.72 -19.18 3.41
C ASP A 112 1.55 -18.59 4.24
N ILE A 113 0.66 -19.44 4.77
CA ILE A 113 -0.47 -19.01 5.62
C ILE A 113 0.02 -18.47 6.97
N GLU A 114 0.94 -19.18 7.63
CA GLU A 114 1.53 -18.73 8.91
C GLU A 114 2.31 -17.42 8.72
N ARG A 115 3.05 -17.30 7.64
CA ARG A 115 3.80 -16.10 7.26
C ARG A 115 2.87 -14.92 7.02
N ALA A 116 1.77 -15.12 6.29
CA ALA A 116 0.73 -14.09 6.09
C ALA A 116 0.06 -13.69 7.40
N THR A 117 -0.27 -14.67 8.25
CA THR A 117 -0.85 -14.45 9.59
C THR A 117 0.09 -13.64 10.48
N ARG A 118 1.36 -14.03 10.54
CA ARG A 118 2.41 -13.34 11.29
C ARG A 118 2.54 -11.89 10.81
N PHE A 119 2.68 -11.68 9.51
CA PHE A 119 2.84 -10.34 8.94
C PHE A 119 1.63 -9.46 9.24
N LEU A 120 0.40 -9.96 8.99
CA LEU A 120 -0.84 -9.23 9.26
C LEU A 120 -0.99 -8.86 10.74
N TYR A 121 -0.68 -9.80 11.65
CA TYR A 121 -0.75 -9.55 13.08
C TYR A 121 0.27 -8.48 13.51
N LEU A 122 1.54 -8.66 13.18
CA LEU A 122 2.60 -7.73 13.55
C LEU A 122 2.30 -6.32 13.01
N GLN A 123 1.87 -6.22 11.75
CA GLN A 123 1.53 -4.95 11.13
C GLN A 123 0.32 -4.27 11.78
N SER A 124 -0.68 -5.05 12.22
CA SER A 124 -1.87 -4.53 12.87
C SER A 124 -1.59 -3.94 14.25
N VAL A 125 -0.67 -4.54 15.02
CA VAL A 125 -0.35 -4.12 16.39
C VAL A 125 0.90 -3.24 16.50
N ALA A 126 1.67 -3.07 15.43
CA ALA A 126 2.84 -2.20 15.40
C ALA A 126 2.46 -0.72 15.62
N PHE A 127 3.27 -0.01 16.37
CA PHE A 127 3.11 1.43 16.54
C PHE A 127 3.41 2.16 15.22
N GLY A 128 2.48 3.04 14.80
CA GLY A 128 2.64 3.86 13.59
C GLY A 128 2.61 3.08 12.27
N GLY A 129 2.28 1.78 12.28
CA GLY A 129 2.28 0.96 11.07
C GLY A 129 3.67 0.73 10.47
N LYS A 130 4.73 0.82 11.28
CA LYS A 130 6.11 0.60 10.84
C LYS A 130 6.30 -0.80 10.27
N VAL A 131 7.06 -0.91 9.20
CA VAL A 131 7.42 -2.19 8.55
C VAL A 131 8.72 -2.71 9.13
N ASN A 132 9.69 -1.83 9.35
CA ASN A 132 10.98 -2.14 9.94
C ASN A 132 11.10 -1.53 11.35
N GLY A 133 11.83 -2.19 12.26
CA GLY A 133 11.99 -1.72 13.64
C GLY A 133 10.66 -1.62 14.39
N GLN A 134 9.75 -2.57 14.18
CA GLN A 134 8.43 -2.58 14.78
C GLN A 134 8.48 -2.61 16.31
N VAL A 135 7.62 -1.80 16.94
CA VAL A 135 7.41 -1.74 18.40
C VAL A 135 5.93 -1.98 18.65
N PHE A 136 5.61 -2.73 19.70
CA PHE A 136 4.24 -2.99 20.10
C PHE A 136 3.49 -1.70 20.44
N GLY A 137 2.43 -1.41 19.70
CA GLY A 137 1.62 -0.22 19.85
C GLY A 137 0.45 -0.44 20.82
N VAL A 138 0.55 0.12 22.02
CA VAL A 138 -0.52 0.13 23.02
C VAL A 138 -0.97 1.56 23.29
N SER A 139 -2.23 1.73 23.63
CA SER A 139 -2.79 2.99 24.12
C SER A 139 -3.73 2.68 25.28
N ILE A 140 -3.62 3.48 26.35
CA ILE A 140 -4.52 3.37 27.50
C ILE A 140 -5.91 3.96 27.22
N ASP A 141 -6.01 4.83 26.20
CA ASP A 141 -7.24 5.56 25.86
C ASP A 141 -8.03 4.91 24.71
N ARG A 142 -7.59 3.75 24.23
CA ARG A 142 -8.20 3.09 23.05
C ARG A 142 -8.23 1.58 23.23
N PRO A 143 -9.26 0.91 22.67
CA PRO A 143 -9.31 -0.55 22.70
C PRO A 143 -8.11 -1.17 21.97
N ALA A 144 -7.89 -2.46 22.22
CA ALA A 144 -6.86 -3.24 21.54
C ALA A 144 -6.94 -3.10 20.02
N ARG A 145 -5.78 -2.93 19.37
CA ARG A 145 -5.70 -2.65 17.92
C ARG A 145 -6.09 -3.86 17.06
N PHE A 146 -5.85 -5.07 17.56
CA PHE A 146 -6.18 -6.28 16.84
C PHE A 146 -7.52 -6.82 17.33
N ASN A 147 -8.52 -6.78 16.45
CA ASN A 147 -9.84 -7.37 16.68
C ASN A 147 -10.08 -8.41 15.58
N PHE A 148 -10.02 -9.68 15.94
CA PHE A 148 -10.11 -10.78 14.97
C PHE A 148 -11.47 -10.85 14.26
N VAL A 149 -12.58 -10.51 14.93
CA VAL A 149 -13.92 -10.52 14.30
C VAL A 149 -13.99 -9.53 13.16
N LYS A 150 -13.59 -8.26 13.41
CA LYS A 150 -13.53 -7.23 12.37
C LYS A 150 -12.48 -7.56 11.30
N MET A 151 -11.40 -8.23 11.68
CA MET A 151 -10.34 -8.62 10.75
C MET A 151 -10.82 -9.69 9.77
N GLN A 152 -11.58 -10.69 10.25
CA GLN A 152 -12.13 -11.73 9.38
C GLN A 152 -13.09 -11.15 8.33
N GLU A 153 -14.00 -10.26 8.73
CA GLU A 153 -14.90 -9.57 7.81
C GLU A 153 -14.10 -8.79 6.75
N ARG A 154 -13.10 -8.04 7.20
CA ARG A 154 -12.23 -7.25 6.29
C ARG A 154 -11.44 -8.13 5.32
N ILE A 155 -10.91 -9.28 5.77
CA ILE A 155 -10.21 -10.24 4.90
C ILE A 155 -11.13 -10.71 3.78
N ARG A 156 -12.36 -11.11 4.08
CA ARG A 156 -13.32 -11.58 3.07
C ARG A 156 -13.66 -10.48 2.06
N THR A 157 -13.96 -9.28 2.54
CA THR A 157 -14.28 -8.15 1.67
C THR A 157 -13.09 -7.75 0.77
N VAL A 158 -11.86 -7.78 1.31
CA VAL A 158 -10.65 -7.52 0.51
C VAL A 158 -10.38 -8.67 -0.47
N ALA A 159 -10.65 -9.92 -0.10
CA ALA A 159 -10.51 -11.06 -1.00
C ALA A 159 -11.44 -10.92 -2.23
N GLU A 160 -12.69 -10.55 -2.02
CA GLU A 160 -13.64 -10.25 -3.12
C GLU A 160 -13.11 -9.13 -4.03
N ARG A 161 -12.58 -8.04 -3.43
CA ARG A 161 -12.01 -6.91 -4.18
C ARG A 161 -10.78 -7.31 -5.00
N LEU A 162 -9.98 -8.25 -4.51
CA LEU A 162 -8.77 -8.72 -5.17
C LEU A 162 -8.99 -9.82 -6.20
N ALA A 163 -10.19 -10.38 -6.31
CA ALA A 163 -10.47 -11.60 -7.10
C ALA A 163 -10.01 -11.50 -8.58
N SER A 164 -10.05 -10.29 -9.16
CA SER A 164 -9.62 -10.03 -10.55
C SER A 164 -8.30 -9.22 -10.65
N VAL A 165 -7.59 -9.01 -9.54
CA VAL A 165 -6.35 -8.22 -9.51
C VAL A 165 -5.14 -9.13 -9.73
N THR A 166 -4.27 -8.77 -10.66
CA THR A 166 -2.98 -9.43 -10.84
C THR A 166 -2.00 -8.95 -9.78
N ILE A 167 -1.33 -9.91 -9.10
CA ILE A 167 -0.39 -9.63 -8.02
C ILE A 167 1.02 -10.05 -8.46
N GLU A 168 1.94 -9.08 -8.50
CA GLU A 168 3.33 -9.26 -8.90
C GLU A 168 4.30 -9.04 -7.73
N ARG A 169 5.50 -9.58 -7.87
CA ARG A 169 6.64 -9.29 -6.98
C ARG A 169 7.89 -9.12 -7.83
N MET A 170 8.20 -7.90 -8.16
CA MET A 170 9.40 -7.58 -8.95
C MET A 170 9.88 -6.16 -8.66
N ASP A 171 11.07 -5.84 -9.16
CA ASP A 171 11.59 -4.48 -9.18
C ASP A 171 10.63 -3.55 -9.95
N PHE A 172 10.48 -2.31 -9.46
CA PHE A 172 9.53 -1.33 -10.03
C PHE A 172 9.80 -0.99 -11.49
N GLU A 173 11.06 -0.93 -11.91
CA GLU A 173 11.44 -0.64 -13.29
C GLU A 173 11.00 -1.77 -14.23
N LYS A 174 11.22 -3.03 -13.82
CA LYS A 174 10.73 -4.20 -14.56
C LYS A 174 9.20 -4.22 -14.62
N PHE A 175 8.54 -3.84 -13.54
CA PHE A 175 7.09 -3.76 -13.48
C PHE A 175 6.55 -2.67 -14.43
N ILE A 176 7.10 -1.45 -14.36
CA ILE A 176 6.70 -0.34 -15.23
C ILE A 176 6.91 -0.76 -16.69
N THR A 177 8.10 -1.24 -17.05
CA THR A 177 8.42 -1.68 -18.41
C THR A 177 7.45 -2.74 -18.94
N ARG A 178 7.04 -3.70 -18.10
CA ARG A 178 6.13 -4.80 -18.47
C ARG A 178 4.71 -4.32 -18.77
N TYR A 179 4.21 -3.36 -18.00
CA TYR A 179 2.81 -2.93 -18.06
C TYR A 179 2.61 -1.57 -18.77
N ASP A 180 3.70 -0.97 -19.30
CA ASP A 180 3.64 0.32 -19.97
C ASP A 180 3.00 0.22 -21.34
N THR A 181 1.78 0.71 -21.44
CA THR A 181 1.02 0.89 -22.67
C THR A 181 0.33 2.26 -22.65
N LYS A 182 -0.09 2.75 -23.82
CA LYS A 182 -0.85 4.02 -23.92
C LYS A 182 -2.18 4.02 -23.12
N ASP A 183 -2.70 2.84 -22.79
CA ASP A 183 -3.95 2.67 -22.05
C ASP A 183 -3.70 2.42 -20.53
N THR A 184 -2.44 2.46 -20.06
CA THR A 184 -2.08 2.23 -18.65
C THR A 184 -2.01 3.54 -17.86
N LEU A 185 -2.61 3.54 -16.67
CA LEU A 185 -2.39 4.55 -15.66
C LEU A 185 -1.64 3.93 -14.49
N PHE A 186 -0.45 4.46 -14.22
CA PHE A 186 0.33 4.09 -13.05
C PHE A 186 0.04 5.03 -11.88
N TYR A 187 -0.18 4.47 -10.70
CA TYR A 187 -0.09 5.21 -9.44
C TYR A 187 1.15 4.75 -8.68
N LEU A 188 2.03 5.70 -8.36
CA LEU A 188 3.32 5.44 -7.73
C LEU A 188 3.39 6.14 -6.37
N ASP A 189 3.75 5.37 -5.37
CA ASP A 189 3.93 5.84 -3.99
C ASP A 189 5.20 5.21 -3.38
N PRO A 190 6.39 5.54 -3.93
CA PRO A 190 7.65 5.02 -3.44
C PRO A 190 7.97 5.55 -2.04
N PRO A 191 8.99 5.00 -1.35
CA PRO A 191 9.52 5.61 -0.14
C PRO A 191 9.83 7.10 -0.35
N TYR A 192 9.58 7.93 0.68
CA TYR A 192 9.78 9.35 0.58
C TYR A 192 11.26 9.73 0.64
N TRP A 193 11.61 10.83 0.00
CA TRP A 193 12.95 11.39 0.04
C TRP A 193 13.39 11.65 1.48
N GLY A 194 14.51 11.05 1.88
CA GLY A 194 15.02 11.08 3.26
C GLY A 194 14.52 9.95 4.16
N ASN A 195 13.58 9.11 3.67
CA ASN A 195 12.96 8.01 4.41
C ASN A 195 13.14 6.65 3.70
N GLU A 196 14.16 6.51 2.87
CA GLU A 196 14.39 5.34 2.02
C GLU A 196 14.51 4.03 2.83
N THR A 197 15.02 4.10 4.06
CA THR A 197 15.23 2.92 4.93
C THR A 197 14.02 2.49 5.73
N ASP A 198 12.91 3.22 5.68
CA ASP A 198 11.71 2.95 6.47
C ASP A 198 11.09 1.57 6.17
N TYR A 199 11.30 1.06 4.96
CA TYR A 199 10.79 -0.24 4.51
C TYR A 199 11.81 -1.38 4.60
N GLY A 200 13.06 -1.07 4.96
CA GLY A 200 14.17 -2.01 5.08
C GLY A 200 15.42 -1.55 4.33
N LYS A 201 16.59 -2.01 4.78
CA LYS A 201 17.86 -1.67 4.11
C LYS A 201 17.92 -2.31 2.71
N GLY A 202 18.31 -1.51 1.71
CA GLY A 202 18.54 -1.99 0.34
C GLY A 202 17.27 -2.28 -0.48
N ILE A 203 16.07 -1.98 0.04
CA ILE A 203 14.81 -2.11 -0.69
C ILE A 203 14.63 -0.95 -1.68
N PHE A 204 14.97 0.26 -1.26
CA PHE A 204 14.94 1.47 -2.06
C PHE A 204 16.06 2.39 -1.60
N CYS A 205 16.80 2.96 -2.52
CA CYS A 205 17.94 3.83 -2.21
C CYS A 205 17.85 5.15 -2.97
N ARG A 206 18.79 6.05 -2.72
CA ARG A 206 18.79 7.40 -3.30
C ARG A 206 18.83 7.37 -4.84
N SER A 207 19.62 6.48 -5.43
CA SER A 207 19.71 6.32 -6.89
C SER A 207 18.43 5.78 -7.53
N ASP A 208 17.54 5.14 -6.75
CA ASP A 208 16.28 4.64 -7.28
C ASP A 208 15.30 5.76 -7.65
N PHE A 209 15.44 6.95 -7.08
CA PHE A 209 14.67 8.11 -7.52
C PHE A 209 15.06 8.55 -8.94
N GLU A 210 16.34 8.48 -9.29
CA GLU A 210 16.82 8.79 -10.64
C GLU A 210 16.33 7.72 -11.63
N ARG A 211 16.47 6.43 -11.28
CA ARG A 211 15.90 5.31 -12.06
C ARG A 211 14.41 5.50 -12.30
N LEU A 212 13.66 5.89 -11.24
CA LEU A 212 12.23 6.13 -11.34
C LEU A 212 11.91 7.29 -12.29
N ARG A 213 12.62 8.43 -12.17
CA ARG A 213 12.49 9.56 -13.08
C ARG A 213 12.74 9.14 -14.53
N ASP A 214 13.80 8.36 -14.78
CA ASP A 214 14.15 7.90 -16.13
C ASP A 214 13.07 6.98 -16.71
N CYS A 215 12.52 6.05 -15.92
CA CYS A 215 11.37 5.24 -16.32
C CYS A 215 10.16 6.10 -16.70
N LEU A 216 9.88 7.15 -15.92
CA LEU A 216 8.73 8.01 -16.14
C LEU A 216 8.91 8.98 -17.32
N THR A 217 10.14 9.35 -17.66
CA THR A 217 10.45 10.19 -18.83
C THR A 217 10.11 9.48 -20.13
N GLY A 218 10.34 8.17 -20.21
CA GLY A 218 10.05 7.35 -21.41
C GLY A 218 8.69 6.68 -21.44
N ILE A 219 7.81 6.94 -20.47
CA ILE A 219 6.56 6.21 -20.30
C ILE A 219 5.54 6.53 -21.39
N LYS A 220 4.89 5.48 -21.95
CA LYS A 220 3.82 5.60 -22.96
C LYS A 220 2.47 5.90 -22.33
N GLY A 221 2.26 5.36 -21.13
CA GLY A 221 1.05 5.53 -20.35
C GLY A 221 0.99 6.86 -19.63
N LYS A 222 0.03 6.96 -18.71
CA LYS A 222 -0.10 8.08 -17.79
C LYS A 222 0.36 7.67 -16.40
N PHE A 223 0.82 8.64 -15.61
CA PHE A 223 1.16 8.36 -14.22
C PHE A 223 0.72 9.45 -13.25
N ILE A 224 0.56 9.04 -12.01
CA ILE A 224 0.41 9.90 -10.84
C ILE A 224 1.44 9.41 -9.82
N LEU A 225 2.41 10.25 -9.47
CA LEU A 225 3.44 9.97 -8.48
C LEU A 225 3.22 10.88 -7.27
N SER A 226 3.20 10.32 -6.06
CA SER A 226 3.14 11.07 -4.81
C SER A 226 4.45 11.00 -4.04
N LEU A 227 4.97 12.16 -3.63
CA LEU A 227 6.20 12.30 -2.84
C LEU A 227 6.08 13.45 -1.84
N ASN A 228 6.99 13.48 -0.85
CA ASN A 228 7.15 14.65 0.00
C ASN A 228 7.74 15.82 -0.80
N ASP A 229 7.28 17.02 -0.46
CA ASP A 229 7.74 18.25 -1.09
C ASP A 229 9.13 18.64 -0.56
N THR A 230 10.15 18.46 -1.37
CA THR A 230 11.53 18.87 -1.08
C THR A 230 12.16 19.51 -2.31
N PRO A 231 13.17 20.40 -2.13
CA PRO A 231 13.89 20.99 -3.27
C PRO A 231 14.50 19.93 -4.21
N GLN A 232 14.97 18.83 -3.64
CA GLN A 232 15.57 17.72 -4.40
C GLN A 232 14.53 17.01 -5.28
N VAL A 233 13.36 16.69 -4.73
CA VAL A 233 12.25 16.10 -5.49
C VAL A 233 11.79 17.03 -6.60
N ARG A 234 11.58 18.32 -6.29
CA ARG A 234 11.21 19.31 -7.31
C ARG A 234 12.24 19.46 -8.43
N ASN A 235 13.53 19.46 -8.09
CA ASN A 235 14.58 19.53 -9.09
C ASN A 235 14.67 18.27 -9.94
N LEU A 236 14.54 17.09 -9.32
CA LEU A 236 14.63 15.80 -10.01
C LEU A 236 13.50 15.59 -11.03
N PHE A 237 12.29 16.03 -10.66
CA PHE A 237 11.07 15.86 -11.48
C PHE A 237 10.61 17.15 -12.17
N LYS A 238 11.48 18.15 -12.34
CA LYS A 238 11.16 19.49 -12.87
C LYS A 238 10.52 19.49 -14.26
N ASP A 239 10.78 18.45 -15.05
CA ASP A 239 10.25 18.31 -16.42
C ASP A 239 8.83 17.77 -16.47
N PHE A 240 8.23 17.47 -15.32
CA PHE A 240 6.85 17.02 -15.15
C PHE A 240 5.97 18.09 -14.51
N ILE A 241 4.65 17.87 -14.55
CA ILE A 241 3.69 18.75 -13.88
C ILE A 241 3.72 18.45 -12.38
N ILE A 242 4.12 19.42 -11.55
CA ILE A 242 4.22 19.29 -10.09
C ILE A 242 3.12 20.12 -9.43
N GLU A 243 2.21 19.46 -8.75
CA GLU A 243 1.13 20.05 -7.97
C GLU A 243 1.41 19.92 -6.47
N GLN A 244 1.49 21.04 -5.76
CA GLN A 244 1.67 21.05 -4.31
C GLN A 244 0.35 20.76 -3.59
N VAL A 245 0.43 19.96 -2.53
CA VAL A 245 -0.72 19.60 -1.69
C VAL A 245 -0.37 19.70 -0.21
N ASP A 246 -1.12 20.53 0.51
CA ASP A 246 -0.96 20.62 1.95
C ASP A 246 -1.66 19.46 2.66
N VAL A 247 -0.93 18.77 3.53
CA VAL A 247 -1.44 17.66 4.31
C VAL A 247 -1.22 17.92 5.79
N THR A 248 -2.31 17.96 6.54
CA THR A 248 -2.25 18.16 7.98
C THR A 248 -2.07 16.80 8.69
N TYR A 249 -0.91 16.54 9.29
CA TYR A 249 -0.66 15.35 10.09
C TYR A 249 -0.89 15.63 11.57
N SER A 250 -1.84 14.94 12.20
CA SER A 250 -1.99 14.95 13.66
C SER A 250 -0.98 13.96 14.27
N ILE A 251 0.19 14.46 14.62
CA ILE A 251 1.21 13.68 15.33
C ILE A 251 1.18 14.13 16.79
N SER A 252 0.50 13.36 17.65
CA SER A 252 0.41 13.56 19.10
C SER A 252 -0.41 14.77 19.63
N LYS A 253 -0.64 14.76 20.96
CA LYS A 253 -1.41 15.79 21.71
C LYS A 253 -0.80 17.20 21.71
N THR A 254 0.37 17.41 21.11
CA THR A 254 1.17 18.63 21.23
C THR A 254 1.40 19.42 19.96
N GLY A 255 0.87 19.01 18.79
CA GLY A 255 1.06 19.82 17.60
C GLY A 255 0.50 19.20 16.31
N CYS A 256 -0.13 20.06 15.52
CA CYS A 256 -0.51 19.78 14.14
C CYS A 256 0.70 20.11 13.27
N CYS A 257 1.36 19.12 12.68
CA CYS A 257 2.46 19.36 11.76
C CYS A 257 1.88 19.45 10.34
N GLN A 258 1.84 20.63 9.76
CA GLN A 258 1.60 20.79 8.32
C GLN A 258 2.82 20.24 7.57
N ARG A 259 2.60 19.30 6.68
CA ARG A 259 3.60 18.84 5.72
C ARG A 259 3.06 19.02 4.33
N THR A 260 3.91 19.44 3.44
CA THR A 260 3.61 19.57 2.03
C THR A 260 4.00 18.29 1.31
N GLU A 261 3.12 17.80 0.46
CA GLU A 261 3.40 16.73 -0.48
C GLU A 261 3.27 17.26 -1.90
N VAL A 262 3.84 16.56 -2.86
CA VAL A 262 3.67 16.86 -4.28
C VAL A 262 3.00 15.70 -4.99
N ILE A 263 2.11 16.02 -5.91
CA ILE A 263 1.55 15.10 -6.89
C ILE A 263 2.16 15.45 -8.24
N ILE A 264 2.87 14.50 -8.83
CA ILE A 264 3.60 14.67 -10.08
C ILE A 264 2.93 13.86 -11.17
N THR A 265 2.72 14.46 -12.36
CA THR A 265 2.02 13.82 -13.50
C THR A 265 2.69 14.19 -14.83
N ASN A 266 2.41 13.39 -15.88
CA ASN A 266 2.74 13.74 -17.27
C ASN A 266 1.53 14.26 -18.06
#